data_5a9ddf45e1a249def98ec0a1032641f4
#
_entry.id   5a9ddf45e1a249def98ec0a1032641f4
#
_cell.length_a   1.000
_cell.length_b   1.000
_cell.length_c   1.000
_cell.angle_alpha   90.00
_cell.angle_beta   90.00
_cell.angle_gamma   90.00
#
_symmetry.space_group_name_H-M   'P 1'
#
loop_
_entity.id
_entity.type
_entity.pdbx_description
1 polymer ?
#
loop_
_entity_poly.entity_id
_entity_poly.type
_entity_poly.pdbx_seq_one_letter_code
_entity_poly.pdbx_strand_id
1 'polypeptide(L)'
;MNDRFGRTISYLRLSLTERCTLKCAYCRAGEGICPKQSELTQEEFLRITRAFAVVGVTKVRLTGGEPMLRRDLLSMISGIRAIPEIQEITMTTNGQHLPGQSRALREAGLNRLNISLDSLKPERYTAITGGGSLSRVLTGIEEAYAAGFDSLKLNVVLLRGQNDDETGDFLALTKDRNISVRFIEYMPLGETDQADLRVTGEELLQKHPELVPVAPSYIGQPARDYQLPGAIGRVGLIDPVSHRFCADCNRVRV
;
A
#
# COMPACT_ATOMS: atom_id res chain seq x y z
N MET A 1 16.90 1.52 15.48
CA MET A 1 17.81 2.67 15.23
C MET A 1 17.08 3.96 15.59
N ASN A 2 17.69 4.83 16.41
CA ASN A 2 17.11 6.14 16.70
C ASN A 2 17.73 7.19 15.77
N ASP A 3 16.92 8.06 15.20
CA ASP A 3 17.41 9.17 14.41
C ASP A 3 17.66 10.41 15.29
N ARG A 4 18.20 11.49 14.67
CA ARG A 4 18.49 12.75 15.39
C ARG A 4 17.25 13.50 15.91
N PHE A 5 16.05 13.06 15.52
CA PHE A 5 14.76 13.62 15.95
C PHE A 5 14.09 12.77 17.04
N GLY A 6 14.79 11.76 17.59
CA GLY A 6 14.27 10.86 18.62
C GLY A 6 13.31 9.78 18.11
N ARG A 7 13.16 9.62 16.79
CA ARG A 7 12.28 8.59 16.24
C ARG A 7 12.98 7.24 16.18
N THR A 8 12.29 6.20 16.59
CA THR A 8 12.78 4.82 16.44
C THR A 8 12.42 4.30 15.05
N ILE A 9 13.43 4.20 14.17
CA ILE A 9 13.26 3.64 12.82
C ILE A 9 13.28 2.11 12.91
N SER A 10 12.14 1.49 12.66
CA SER A 10 11.96 0.03 12.73
C SER A 10 11.40 -0.58 11.44
N TYR A 11 11.19 0.24 10.42
CA TYR A 11 10.47 -0.15 9.21
C TYR A 11 11.25 0.24 7.95
N LEU A 12 11.65 -0.75 7.16
CA LEU A 12 12.33 -0.58 5.87
C LEU A 12 11.32 -0.73 4.72
N ARG A 13 11.31 0.24 3.81
CA ARG A 13 10.57 0.15 2.55
C ARG A 13 11.57 0.00 1.41
N LEU A 14 11.48 -1.11 0.68
CA LEU A 14 12.32 -1.42 -0.47
C LEU A 14 11.54 -1.20 -1.77
N SER A 15 12.07 -0.35 -2.65
CA SER A 15 11.59 -0.19 -4.02
C SER A 15 12.34 -1.20 -4.90
N LEU A 16 11.67 -2.29 -5.28
CA LEU A 16 12.30 -3.41 -5.96
C LEU A 16 12.54 -3.15 -7.46
N THR A 17 11.74 -2.28 -8.05
CA THR A 17 11.75 -1.95 -9.48
C THR A 17 11.01 -0.64 -9.72
N GLU A 18 11.40 0.09 -10.75
CA GLU A 18 10.63 1.25 -11.23
C GLU A 18 9.57 0.87 -12.26
N ARG A 19 9.65 -0.34 -12.80
CA ARG A 19 8.69 -0.83 -13.80
C ARG A 19 7.32 -1.04 -13.19
N CYS A 20 6.27 -0.64 -13.92
CA CYS A 20 4.88 -0.87 -13.56
C CYS A 20 4.07 -1.27 -14.79
N THR A 21 3.03 -2.08 -14.59
CA THR A 21 2.06 -2.43 -15.63
C THR A 21 0.98 -1.38 -15.84
N LEU A 22 0.87 -0.43 -14.92
CA LEU A 22 -0.15 0.63 -14.94
C LEU A 22 0.51 2.00 -15.13
N LYS A 23 -0.31 2.96 -15.59
CA LYS A 23 0.05 4.37 -15.78
C LYS A 23 -0.99 5.25 -15.08
N CYS A 24 -1.11 5.09 -13.75
CA CYS A 24 -2.12 5.81 -12.98
C CYS A 24 -1.95 7.32 -13.12
N ALA A 25 -3.07 8.03 -13.31
CA ALA A 25 -3.11 9.47 -13.59
C ALA A 25 -2.40 10.34 -12.53
N TYR A 26 -2.30 9.84 -11.31
CA TYR A 26 -1.67 10.52 -10.17
C TYR A 26 -0.24 10.02 -9.86
N CYS A 27 0.26 9.02 -10.61
CA CYS A 27 1.52 8.34 -10.29
C CYS A 27 2.58 8.56 -11.38
N ARG A 28 3.82 8.85 -10.96
CA ARG A 28 4.96 9.04 -11.88
C ARG A 28 5.75 7.75 -12.17
N ALA A 29 5.27 6.59 -11.72
CA ALA A 29 5.92 5.33 -12.01
C ALA A 29 5.98 5.13 -13.54
N GLY A 30 7.19 5.16 -14.10
CA GLY A 30 7.42 5.03 -15.55
C GLY A 30 7.90 6.29 -16.26
N GLU A 31 7.88 7.46 -15.63
CA GLU A 31 8.58 8.66 -16.10
C GLU A 31 10.04 8.63 -15.63
N GLY A 32 10.92 8.19 -16.41
CA GLY A 32 12.33 7.98 -16.05
C GLY A 32 12.58 6.50 -15.80
N ILE A 33 12.51 5.74 -16.87
CA ILE A 33 12.78 4.31 -16.85
C ILE A 33 14.25 4.15 -16.48
N CYS A 34 14.49 3.79 -15.21
CA CYS A 34 15.79 3.24 -14.87
C CYS A 34 16.03 2.02 -15.74
N PRO A 35 17.10 1.97 -16.55
CA PRO A 35 17.37 0.81 -17.36
C PRO A 35 17.34 -0.44 -16.47
N LYS A 36 16.71 -1.52 -16.93
CA LYS A 36 16.64 -2.80 -16.20
C LYS A 36 18.00 -3.27 -15.66
N GLN A 37 19.07 -2.86 -16.28
CA GLN A 37 20.46 -3.14 -15.89
C GLN A 37 20.91 -2.42 -14.61
N SER A 38 20.18 -1.41 -14.15
CA SER A 38 20.47 -0.66 -12.91
C SER A 38 19.61 -1.10 -11.71
N GLU A 39 18.70 -2.06 -11.88
CA GLU A 39 17.96 -2.63 -10.75
C GLU A 39 18.90 -3.45 -9.86
N LEU A 40 18.81 -3.25 -8.56
CA LEU A 40 19.54 -4.06 -7.58
C LEU A 40 19.17 -5.54 -7.72
N THR A 41 20.17 -6.39 -7.54
CA THR A 41 20.00 -7.85 -7.50
C THR A 41 19.31 -8.30 -6.21
N GLN A 42 18.79 -9.51 -6.19
CA GLN A 42 18.25 -10.12 -4.97
C GLN A 42 19.28 -10.12 -3.83
N GLU A 43 20.54 -10.44 -4.14
CA GLU A 43 21.61 -10.51 -3.13
C GLU A 43 21.89 -9.14 -2.51
N GLU A 44 21.89 -8.07 -3.31
CA GLU A 44 22.06 -6.70 -2.82
C GLU A 44 20.89 -6.28 -1.92
N PHE A 45 19.63 -6.57 -2.29
CA PHE A 45 18.47 -6.33 -1.44
C PHE A 45 18.56 -7.11 -0.12
N LEU A 46 18.98 -8.37 -0.14
CA LEU A 46 19.18 -9.15 1.07
C LEU A 46 20.30 -8.59 1.94
N ARG A 47 21.40 -8.12 1.35
CA ARG A 47 22.49 -7.45 2.07
C ARG A 47 22.01 -6.16 2.74
N ILE A 48 21.29 -5.33 2.02
CA ILE A 48 20.66 -4.11 2.56
C ILE A 48 19.74 -4.47 3.72
N THR A 49 18.89 -5.46 3.54
CA THR A 49 17.92 -5.87 4.58
C THR A 49 18.63 -6.34 5.84
N ARG A 50 19.68 -7.17 5.73
CA ARG A 50 20.50 -7.62 6.88
C ARG A 50 21.16 -6.44 7.60
N ALA A 51 21.71 -5.47 6.85
CA ALA A 51 22.32 -4.30 7.45
C ALA A 51 21.31 -3.48 8.28
N PHE A 52 20.09 -3.31 7.76
CA PHE A 52 19.04 -2.63 8.51
C PHE A 52 18.47 -3.47 9.66
N ALA A 53 18.43 -4.79 9.54
CA ALA A 53 18.01 -5.69 10.62
C ALA A 53 18.95 -5.58 11.84
N VAL A 54 20.26 -5.56 11.62
CA VAL A 54 21.28 -5.38 12.68
C VAL A 54 21.08 -4.07 13.46
N VAL A 55 20.60 -3.00 12.82
CA VAL A 55 20.33 -1.72 13.50
C VAL A 55 18.91 -1.58 14.05
N GLY A 56 18.13 -2.67 14.06
CA GLY A 56 16.83 -2.76 14.75
C GLY A 56 15.60 -2.59 13.85
N VAL A 57 15.74 -2.75 12.53
CA VAL A 57 14.57 -2.86 11.65
C VAL A 57 13.99 -4.27 11.79
N THR A 58 12.69 -4.34 12.06
CA THR A 58 11.94 -5.60 12.24
C THR A 58 10.85 -5.81 11.17
N LYS A 59 10.56 -4.78 10.39
CA LYS A 59 9.52 -4.80 9.37
C LYS A 59 10.05 -4.37 8.02
N VAL A 60 9.71 -5.15 6.98
CA VAL A 60 10.04 -4.85 5.58
C VAL A 60 8.77 -4.68 4.76
N ARG A 61 8.76 -3.67 3.89
CA ARG A 61 7.74 -3.53 2.84
C ARG A 61 8.37 -3.57 1.47
N LEU A 62 7.90 -4.50 0.68
CA LEU A 62 8.23 -4.61 -0.73
C LEU A 62 7.28 -3.71 -1.54
N THR A 63 7.84 -2.90 -2.40
CA THR A 63 7.13 -1.95 -3.25
C THR A 63 7.96 -1.70 -4.52
N GLY A 64 7.69 -0.62 -5.22
CA GLY A 64 8.40 -0.21 -6.43
C GLY A 64 7.44 0.54 -7.33
N GLY A 65 7.57 0.35 -8.62
CA GLY A 65 6.46 0.44 -9.54
C GLY A 65 5.48 -0.69 -9.20
N GLU A 66 5.69 -1.87 -9.79
CA GLU A 66 4.94 -3.08 -9.41
C GLU A 66 5.91 -4.20 -9.03
N PRO A 67 6.00 -4.59 -7.74
CA PRO A 67 6.95 -5.59 -7.26
C PRO A 67 6.74 -6.96 -7.89
N MET A 68 5.52 -7.32 -8.28
CA MET A 68 5.20 -8.60 -8.90
C MET A 68 5.77 -8.76 -10.32
N LEU A 69 6.37 -7.72 -10.90
CA LEU A 69 7.14 -7.82 -12.15
C LEU A 69 8.54 -8.41 -11.96
N ARG A 70 9.00 -8.55 -10.72
CA ARG A 70 10.27 -9.19 -10.40
C ARG A 70 10.12 -10.70 -10.46
N ARG A 71 10.92 -11.36 -11.32
CA ARG A 71 10.91 -12.84 -11.47
C ARG A 71 11.43 -13.56 -10.22
N ASP A 72 12.31 -12.90 -9.48
CA ASP A 72 12.94 -13.39 -8.24
C ASP A 72 12.17 -13.00 -6.96
N LEU A 73 10.93 -12.48 -7.07
CA LEU A 73 10.16 -11.98 -5.95
C LEU A 73 9.97 -13.04 -4.84
N LEU A 74 9.56 -14.26 -5.20
CA LEU A 74 9.30 -15.32 -4.22
C LEU A 74 10.57 -15.71 -3.46
N SER A 75 11.69 -15.90 -4.17
CA SER A 75 12.97 -16.23 -3.55
C SER A 75 13.51 -15.06 -2.70
N MET A 76 13.23 -13.82 -3.10
CA MET A 76 13.57 -12.64 -2.31
C MET A 76 12.75 -12.59 -1.00
N ILE A 77 11.43 -12.84 -1.05
CA ILE A 77 10.59 -12.93 0.16
C ILE A 77 11.12 -14.01 1.10
N SER A 78 11.41 -15.21 0.59
CA SER A 78 11.97 -16.31 1.38
C SER A 78 13.34 -15.95 1.97
N GLY A 79 14.19 -15.29 1.21
CA GLY A 79 15.50 -14.82 1.68
C GLY A 79 15.39 -13.76 2.79
N ILE A 80 14.42 -12.84 2.69
CA ILE A 80 14.14 -11.86 3.75
C ILE A 80 13.54 -12.57 4.98
N ARG A 81 12.65 -13.55 4.79
CA ARG A 81 12.05 -14.32 5.88
C ARG A 81 13.07 -15.11 6.68
N ALA A 82 14.18 -15.52 6.05
CA ALA A 82 15.28 -16.22 6.71
C ALA A 82 16.16 -15.32 7.60
N ILE A 83 15.94 -14.00 7.61
CA ILE A 83 16.63 -13.06 8.50
C ILE A 83 15.87 -13.04 9.84
N PRO A 84 16.48 -13.52 10.96
CA PRO A 84 15.76 -13.76 12.22
C PRO A 84 15.12 -12.52 12.82
N GLU A 85 15.72 -11.35 12.64
CA GLU A 85 15.26 -10.07 13.18
C GLU A 85 14.02 -9.55 12.45
N ILE A 86 13.76 -10.01 11.23
CA ILE A 86 12.59 -9.55 10.44
C ILE A 86 11.34 -10.33 10.84
N GLN A 87 10.46 -9.65 11.53
CA GLN A 87 9.21 -10.19 12.06
C GLN A 87 8.06 -10.12 11.06
N GLU A 88 8.02 -9.05 10.24
CA GLU A 88 6.92 -8.81 9.33
C GLU A 88 7.40 -8.39 7.93
N ILE A 89 6.92 -9.12 6.91
CA ILE A 89 7.11 -8.78 5.50
C ILE A 89 5.76 -8.40 4.91
N THR A 90 5.67 -7.21 4.34
CA THR A 90 4.46 -6.70 3.69
C THR A 90 4.75 -6.34 2.24
N MET A 91 3.75 -6.39 1.37
CA MET A 91 3.90 -5.95 -0.02
C MET A 91 2.80 -4.97 -0.38
N THR A 92 3.14 -3.97 -1.20
CA THR A 92 2.15 -3.11 -1.87
C THR A 92 2.16 -3.44 -3.35
N THR A 93 1.00 -3.76 -3.90
CA THR A 93 0.81 -4.16 -5.30
C THR A 93 -0.43 -3.50 -5.91
N ASN A 94 -0.44 -3.33 -7.21
CA ASN A 94 -1.63 -2.93 -7.95
C ASN A 94 -2.61 -4.09 -8.21
N GLY A 95 -2.24 -5.32 -7.80
CA GLY A 95 -3.10 -6.50 -7.86
C GLY A 95 -3.27 -7.14 -9.25
N GLN A 96 -2.73 -6.55 -10.33
CA GLN A 96 -2.92 -7.07 -11.69
C GLN A 96 -2.32 -8.46 -11.91
N HIS A 97 -1.26 -8.79 -11.17
CA HIS A 97 -0.58 -10.08 -11.23
C HIS A 97 -0.86 -10.99 -10.01
N LEU A 98 -1.79 -10.58 -9.14
CA LEU A 98 -2.10 -11.32 -7.92
C LEU A 98 -2.86 -12.64 -8.16
N PRO A 99 -3.80 -12.73 -9.15
CA PRO A 99 -4.47 -14.00 -9.44
C PRO A 99 -3.50 -15.14 -9.71
N GLY A 100 -3.73 -16.28 -9.03
CA GLY A 100 -2.88 -17.48 -9.09
C GLY A 100 -1.58 -17.41 -8.28
N GLN A 101 -1.25 -16.28 -7.65
CA GLN A 101 0.02 -16.08 -6.94
C GLN A 101 -0.10 -16.02 -5.42
N SER A 102 -1.30 -15.79 -4.89
CA SER A 102 -1.52 -15.50 -3.47
C SER A 102 -0.98 -16.59 -2.54
N ARG A 103 -1.19 -17.86 -2.88
CA ARG A 103 -0.68 -19.00 -2.09
C ARG A 103 0.85 -19.03 -2.08
N ALA A 104 1.50 -18.91 -3.24
CA ALA A 104 2.96 -18.91 -3.34
C ALA A 104 3.60 -17.75 -2.56
N LEU A 105 3.01 -16.56 -2.60
CA LEU A 105 3.43 -15.41 -1.80
C LEU A 105 3.33 -15.70 -0.29
N ARG A 106 2.25 -16.33 0.15
CA ARG A 106 2.05 -16.69 1.55
C ARG A 106 3.06 -17.74 2.01
N GLU A 107 3.27 -18.79 1.23
CA GLU A 107 4.23 -19.87 1.48
C GLU A 107 5.68 -19.36 1.49
N ALA A 108 6.02 -18.39 0.64
CA ALA A 108 7.31 -17.71 0.67
C ALA A 108 7.56 -16.90 1.95
N GLY A 109 6.52 -16.61 2.76
CA GLY A 109 6.63 -15.92 4.05
C GLY A 109 6.08 -14.49 4.06
N LEU A 110 5.34 -14.07 3.02
CA LEU A 110 4.67 -12.77 3.03
C LEU A 110 3.56 -12.76 4.09
N ASN A 111 3.56 -11.76 4.96
CA ASN A 111 2.60 -11.65 6.06
C ASN A 111 1.34 -10.88 5.65
N ARG A 112 1.47 -9.78 4.90
CA ARG A 112 0.33 -8.91 4.55
C ARG A 112 0.44 -8.35 3.15
N LEU A 113 -0.74 -8.10 2.57
CA LEU A 113 -0.92 -7.42 1.30
C LEU A 113 -1.58 -6.06 1.49
N ASN A 114 -1.03 -5.06 0.80
CA ASN A 114 -1.68 -3.79 0.54
C ASN A 114 -1.97 -3.75 -0.97
N ILE A 115 -3.22 -3.65 -1.35
CA ILE A 115 -3.64 -3.67 -2.75
C ILE A 115 -4.16 -2.28 -3.10
N SER A 116 -3.66 -1.69 -4.18
CA SER A 116 -4.18 -0.43 -4.70
C SER A 116 -5.45 -0.70 -5.51
N LEU A 117 -6.53 0.00 -5.15
CA LEU A 117 -7.85 -0.19 -5.75
C LEU A 117 -8.60 1.15 -5.76
N ASP A 118 -8.43 1.94 -6.80
CA ASP A 118 -8.91 3.32 -6.83
C ASP A 118 -10.38 3.49 -7.25
N SER A 119 -11.02 2.42 -7.76
CA SER A 119 -12.44 2.42 -8.09
C SER A 119 -13.01 1.02 -8.07
N LEU A 120 -14.30 0.90 -7.77
CA LEU A 120 -15.10 -0.33 -7.85
C LEU A 120 -15.91 -0.39 -9.16
N LYS A 121 -15.77 0.61 -10.03
CA LYS A 121 -16.43 0.69 -11.35
C LYS A 121 -15.39 0.41 -12.44
N PRO A 122 -15.60 -0.62 -13.30
CA PRO A 122 -14.58 -1.09 -14.25
C PRO A 122 -14.03 0.01 -15.18
N GLU A 123 -14.94 0.84 -15.72
CA GLU A 123 -14.55 1.91 -16.65
C GLU A 123 -13.69 2.98 -15.96
N ARG A 124 -14.08 3.41 -14.74
CA ARG A 124 -13.33 4.38 -13.95
C ARG A 124 -11.99 3.82 -13.51
N TYR A 125 -11.98 2.57 -13.05
CA TYR A 125 -10.73 1.90 -12.67
C TYR A 125 -9.75 1.90 -13.84
N THR A 126 -10.21 1.52 -15.04
CA THR A 126 -9.39 1.53 -16.26
C THR A 126 -8.89 2.93 -16.60
N ALA A 127 -9.76 3.95 -16.50
CA ALA A 127 -9.39 5.34 -16.78
C ALA A 127 -8.35 5.88 -15.79
N ILE A 128 -8.57 5.69 -14.47
CA ILE A 128 -7.66 6.18 -13.42
C ILE A 128 -6.30 5.48 -13.50
N THR A 129 -6.30 4.17 -13.76
CA THR A 129 -5.07 3.35 -13.74
C THR A 129 -4.33 3.30 -15.08
N GLY A 130 -4.91 3.88 -16.14
CA GLY A 130 -4.31 3.86 -17.48
C GLY A 130 -4.25 2.47 -18.10
N GLY A 131 -5.31 1.64 -17.92
CA GLY A 131 -5.44 0.33 -18.59
C GLY A 131 -5.55 -0.89 -17.67
N GLY A 132 -5.70 -0.71 -16.36
CA GLY A 132 -5.88 -1.82 -15.41
C GLY A 132 -7.23 -2.53 -15.57
N SER A 133 -7.28 -3.80 -15.14
CA SER A 133 -8.49 -4.62 -15.08
C SER A 133 -8.97 -4.76 -13.64
N LEU A 134 -10.14 -4.21 -13.32
CA LEU A 134 -10.75 -4.33 -12.00
C LEU A 134 -11.05 -5.80 -11.65
N SER A 135 -11.56 -6.58 -12.60
CA SER A 135 -11.90 -7.99 -12.35
C SER A 135 -10.70 -8.81 -11.90
N ARG A 136 -9.50 -8.55 -12.46
CA ARG A 136 -8.26 -9.21 -12.02
C ARG A 136 -7.93 -8.88 -10.56
N VAL A 137 -8.07 -7.62 -10.16
CA VAL A 137 -7.79 -7.20 -8.78
C VAL A 137 -8.77 -7.84 -7.81
N LEU A 138 -10.06 -7.84 -8.14
CA LEU A 138 -11.10 -8.46 -7.30
C LEU A 138 -10.87 -9.97 -7.15
N THR A 139 -10.56 -10.67 -8.25
CA THR A 139 -10.17 -12.09 -8.21
C THR A 139 -8.95 -12.29 -7.29
N GLY A 140 -7.92 -11.46 -7.43
CA GLY A 140 -6.73 -11.53 -6.58
C GLY A 140 -7.02 -11.30 -5.10
N ILE A 141 -7.96 -10.42 -4.76
CA ILE A 141 -8.43 -10.18 -3.38
C ILE A 141 -9.08 -11.44 -2.81
N GLU A 142 -10.00 -12.08 -3.54
CA GLU A 142 -10.67 -13.30 -3.10
C GLU A 142 -9.67 -14.47 -2.92
N GLU A 143 -8.74 -14.64 -3.86
CA GLU A 143 -7.68 -15.65 -3.75
C GLU A 143 -6.72 -15.36 -2.59
N ALA A 144 -6.44 -14.10 -2.29
CA ALA A 144 -5.61 -13.74 -1.15
C ALA A 144 -6.28 -14.14 0.18
N TYR A 145 -7.58 -13.93 0.32
CA TYR A 145 -8.32 -14.44 1.47
C TYR A 145 -8.26 -15.96 1.57
N ALA A 146 -8.53 -16.66 0.47
CA ALA A 146 -8.46 -18.12 0.42
C ALA A 146 -7.05 -18.67 0.74
N ALA A 147 -6.01 -17.88 0.49
CA ALA A 147 -4.61 -18.19 0.83
C ALA A 147 -4.22 -17.86 2.28
N GLY A 148 -5.15 -17.36 3.11
CA GLY A 148 -4.93 -17.07 4.53
C GLY A 148 -4.31 -15.69 4.81
N PHE A 149 -4.53 -14.71 3.93
CA PHE A 149 -4.28 -13.31 4.27
C PHE A 149 -5.49 -12.74 5.00
N ASP A 150 -5.56 -12.95 6.32
CA ASP A 150 -6.74 -12.65 7.16
C ASP A 150 -7.06 -11.16 7.29
N SER A 151 -6.15 -10.28 6.89
CA SER A 151 -6.31 -8.82 6.94
C SER A 151 -5.71 -8.20 5.70
N LEU A 152 -6.55 -7.76 4.79
CA LEU A 152 -6.14 -7.04 3.60
C LEU A 152 -6.27 -5.53 3.79
N LYS A 153 -5.38 -4.78 3.15
CA LYS A 153 -5.46 -3.32 3.09
C LYS A 153 -5.70 -2.88 1.65
N LEU A 154 -6.79 -2.17 1.43
CA LEU A 154 -7.10 -1.55 0.15
C LEU A 154 -6.71 -0.07 0.23
N ASN A 155 -5.82 0.36 -0.63
CA ASN A 155 -5.42 1.76 -0.73
C ASN A 155 -6.18 2.40 -1.89
N VAL A 156 -6.86 3.51 -1.61
CA VAL A 156 -7.67 4.27 -2.56
C VAL A 156 -7.14 5.70 -2.56
N VAL A 157 -6.58 6.15 -3.66
CA VAL A 157 -6.27 7.58 -3.83
C VAL A 157 -7.57 8.28 -4.23
N LEU A 158 -8.04 9.22 -3.39
CA LEU A 158 -9.27 9.96 -3.68
C LEU A 158 -8.98 11.10 -4.65
N LEU A 159 -9.74 11.11 -5.73
CA LEU A 159 -9.68 12.11 -6.80
C LEU A 159 -11.07 12.73 -6.99
N ARG A 160 -11.18 14.02 -6.71
CA ARG A 160 -12.44 14.78 -6.82
C ARG A 160 -13.02 14.66 -8.22
N GLY A 161 -14.33 14.35 -8.29
CA GLY A 161 -15.06 14.18 -9.53
C GLY A 161 -14.72 12.92 -10.32
N GLN A 162 -13.82 12.06 -9.82
CA GLN A 162 -13.44 10.82 -10.48
C GLN A 162 -13.89 9.57 -9.70
N ASN A 163 -13.60 9.48 -8.39
CA ASN A 163 -13.95 8.34 -7.54
C ASN A 163 -14.43 8.72 -6.12
N ASP A 164 -14.54 10.01 -5.82
CA ASP A 164 -14.96 10.51 -4.51
C ASP A 164 -16.44 10.24 -4.19
N ASP A 165 -17.24 9.89 -5.18
CA ASP A 165 -18.61 9.40 -5.02
C ASP A 165 -18.70 7.94 -4.59
N GLU A 166 -17.63 7.14 -4.75
CA GLU A 166 -17.59 5.71 -4.43
C GLU A 166 -17.21 5.42 -2.95
N THR A 167 -16.98 6.45 -2.15
CA THR A 167 -16.54 6.27 -0.75
C THR A 167 -17.48 5.38 0.06
N GLY A 168 -18.80 5.50 -0.10
CA GLY A 168 -19.79 4.63 0.55
C GLY A 168 -19.68 3.17 0.15
N ASP A 169 -19.41 2.89 -1.14
CA ASP A 169 -19.24 1.52 -1.65
C ASP A 169 -17.97 0.90 -1.07
N PHE A 170 -16.88 1.67 -0.96
CA PHE A 170 -15.65 1.22 -0.30
C PHE A 170 -15.86 0.96 1.20
N LEU A 171 -16.62 1.81 1.90
CA LEU A 171 -16.95 1.59 3.31
C LEU A 171 -17.73 0.29 3.50
N ALA A 172 -18.63 -0.05 2.59
CA ALA A 172 -19.40 -1.30 2.66
C ALA A 172 -18.50 -2.55 2.68
N LEU A 173 -17.33 -2.53 2.04
CA LEU A 173 -16.38 -3.64 2.05
C LEU A 173 -15.83 -3.96 3.45
N THR A 174 -15.92 -3.01 4.39
CA THR A 174 -15.42 -3.20 5.76
C THR A 174 -16.43 -3.87 6.69
N LYS A 175 -17.71 -4.00 6.28
CA LYS A 175 -18.78 -4.48 7.16
C LYS A 175 -18.57 -5.93 7.59
N ASP A 176 -18.40 -6.82 6.62
CA ASP A 176 -18.46 -8.26 6.83
C ASP A 176 -17.09 -8.96 6.71
N ARG A 177 -16.02 -8.18 6.45
CA ARG A 177 -14.66 -8.70 6.23
C ARG A 177 -13.63 -7.86 6.95
N ASN A 178 -12.54 -8.50 7.38
CA ASN A 178 -11.39 -7.81 7.96
C ASN A 178 -10.57 -7.09 6.87
N ILE A 179 -11.23 -6.17 6.19
CA ILE A 179 -10.60 -5.26 5.21
C ILE A 179 -10.34 -3.92 5.89
N SER A 180 -9.14 -3.38 5.69
CA SER A 180 -8.84 -2.00 6.03
C SER A 180 -8.82 -1.16 4.75
N VAL A 181 -9.89 -0.43 4.47
CA VAL A 181 -9.91 0.54 3.38
C VAL A 181 -9.16 1.79 3.83
N ARG A 182 -8.22 2.24 3.01
CA ARG A 182 -7.41 3.41 3.29
C ARG A 182 -7.59 4.45 2.20
N PHE A 183 -8.28 5.50 2.52
CA PHE A 183 -8.39 6.67 1.67
C PHE A 183 -7.14 7.53 1.81
N ILE A 184 -6.52 7.82 0.69
CA ILE A 184 -5.27 8.55 0.62
C ILE A 184 -5.55 9.87 -0.11
N GLU A 185 -5.27 10.97 0.56
CA GLU A 185 -5.32 12.30 -0.04
C GLU A 185 -4.35 12.36 -1.22
N TYR A 186 -4.82 12.88 -2.34
CA TYR A 186 -4.00 13.11 -3.51
C TYR A 186 -2.86 14.08 -3.19
N MET A 187 -1.64 13.68 -3.56
CA MET A 187 -0.45 14.53 -3.47
C MET A 187 -0.08 15.02 -4.87
N PRO A 188 -0.12 16.32 -5.13
CA PRO A 188 0.39 16.85 -6.39
C PRO A 188 1.91 16.66 -6.42
N LEU A 189 2.38 15.81 -7.32
CA LEU A 189 3.80 15.55 -7.55
C LEU A 189 4.18 16.09 -8.92
N GLY A 190 4.83 17.26 -8.98
CA GLY A 190 5.39 17.81 -10.19
C GLY A 190 4.70 19.05 -10.76
N GLU A 191 4.96 19.33 -12.05
CA GLU A 191 4.56 20.57 -12.73
C GLU A 191 3.05 20.68 -12.99
N THR A 192 2.34 19.55 -13.02
CA THR A 192 0.87 19.50 -13.15
C THR A 192 0.25 19.51 -11.77
N ASP A 193 0.22 20.67 -11.12
CA ASP A 193 -0.55 20.85 -9.88
C ASP A 193 -2.05 20.82 -10.21
N GLN A 194 -2.67 19.65 -10.00
CA GLN A 194 -4.11 19.47 -10.06
C GLN A 194 -4.68 19.52 -8.63
N ALA A 195 -4.38 20.57 -7.89
CA ALA A 195 -4.84 20.74 -6.51
C ALA A 195 -6.38 20.58 -6.39
N ASP A 196 -7.11 20.90 -7.45
CA ASP A 196 -8.58 20.75 -7.53
C ASP A 196 -9.05 19.30 -7.43
N LEU A 197 -8.18 18.32 -7.73
CA LEU A 197 -8.51 16.90 -7.58
C LEU A 197 -8.45 16.40 -6.13
N ARG A 198 -7.93 17.20 -5.22
CA ARG A 198 -7.73 16.78 -3.83
C ARG A 198 -9.04 16.68 -3.06
N VAL A 199 -9.21 15.56 -2.35
CA VAL A 199 -10.27 15.36 -1.35
C VAL A 199 -9.60 15.12 -0.02
N THR A 200 -9.96 15.89 1.00
CA THR A 200 -9.37 15.79 2.34
C THR A 200 -10.09 14.75 3.21
N GLY A 201 -9.42 14.26 4.25
CA GLY A 201 -10.04 13.38 5.22
C GLY A 201 -11.18 14.03 5.98
N GLU A 202 -11.12 15.35 6.22
CA GLU A 202 -12.20 16.11 6.84
C GLU A 202 -13.46 16.13 5.98
N GLU A 203 -13.34 16.35 4.66
CA GLU A 203 -14.47 16.28 3.73
C GLU A 203 -15.10 14.87 3.72
N LEU A 204 -14.26 13.83 3.80
CA LEU A 204 -14.76 12.46 3.88
C LEU A 204 -15.52 12.22 5.19
N LEU A 205 -15.03 12.72 6.34
CA LEU A 205 -15.71 12.59 7.62
C LEU A 205 -17.03 13.38 7.66
N GLN A 206 -17.09 14.54 7.00
CA GLN A 206 -18.36 15.29 6.86
C GLN A 206 -19.39 14.54 6.03
N LYS A 207 -18.92 13.83 4.99
CA LYS A 207 -19.78 12.99 4.14
C LYS A 207 -20.23 11.70 4.83
N HIS A 208 -19.41 11.18 5.77
CA HIS A 208 -19.63 9.94 6.50
C HIS A 208 -19.55 10.16 8.02
N PRO A 209 -20.52 10.89 8.61
CA PRO A 209 -20.54 11.21 10.05
C PRO A 209 -20.71 10.00 10.96
N GLU A 210 -21.10 8.85 10.39
CA GLU A 210 -21.20 7.56 11.09
C GLU A 210 -19.85 6.92 11.42
N LEU A 211 -18.76 7.42 10.87
CA LEU A 211 -17.41 6.91 11.14
C LEU A 211 -16.95 7.29 12.55
N VAL A 212 -16.69 6.29 13.37
CA VAL A 212 -16.22 6.47 14.76
C VAL A 212 -14.70 6.31 14.82
N PRO A 213 -13.94 7.24 15.42
CA PRO A 213 -12.50 7.10 15.58
C PRO A 213 -12.16 5.89 16.47
N VAL A 214 -11.13 5.14 16.07
CA VAL A 214 -10.63 3.99 16.82
C VAL A 214 -9.12 4.10 17.05
N ALA A 215 -8.63 3.40 18.06
CA ALA A 215 -7.20 3.42 18.38
C ALA A 215 -6.35 2.95 17.19
N PRO A 216 -5.18 3.57 16.96
CA PRO A 216 -4.27 3.19 15.89
C PRO A 216 -3.80 1.74 16.08
N SER A 217 -3.65 1.02 14.97
CA SER A 217 -3.20 -0.38 14.99
C SER A 217 -1.75 -0.53 15.48
N TYR A 218 -0.92 0.49 15.32
CA TYR A 218 0.47 0.55 15.80
C TYR A 218 0.97 2.00 15.82
N ILE A 219 1.97 2.27 16.66
CA ILE A 219 2.59 3.60 16.79
C ILE A 219 3.34 3.96 15.50
N GLY A 220 3.18 5.21 15.03
CA GLY A 220 3.83 5.70 13.80
C GLY A 220 3.16 5.24 12.49
N GLN A 221 1.93 4.72 12.57
CA GLN A 221 1.16 4.48 11.35
C GLN A 221 0.74 5.80 10.69
N PRO A 222 0.67 5.84 9.34
CA PRO A 222 0.31 7.07 8.63
C PRO A 222 -1.19 7.37 8.64
N ALA A 223 -2.02 6.36 8.93
CA ALA A 223 -3.48 6.48 8.87
C ALA A 223 -4.07 6.84 10.23
N ARG A 224 -5.03 7.75 10.24
CA ARG A 224 -6.00 7.91 11.32
C ARG A 224 -7.08 6.85 11.12
N ASP A 225 -7.25 5.96 12.09
CA ASP A 225 -8.17 4.83 11.96
C ASP A 225 -9.57 5.17 12.48
N TYR A 226 -10.57 4.74 11.71
CA TYR A 226 -11.99 4.85 11.99
C TYR A 226 -12.67 3.50 11.76
N GLN A 227 -13.92 3.37 12.20
CA GLN A 227 -14.71 2.18 11.98
C GLN A 227 -16.20 2.54 11.82
N LEU A 228 -16.90 1.85 10.95
CA LEU A 228 -18.36 1.88 10.96
C LEU A 228 -18.88 1.09 12.15
N PRO A 229 -19.96 1.54 12.82
CA PRO A 229 -20.60 0.76 13.88
C PRO A 229 -20.92 -0.67 13.43
N GLY A 230 -20.46 -1.66 14.19
CA GLY A 230 -20.69 -3.08 13.90
C GLY A 230 -19.83 -3.68 12.78
N ALA A 231 -18.98 -2.92 12.11
CA ALA A 231 -18.12 -3.46 11.05
C ALA A 231 -16.94 -4.27 11.64
N ILE A 232 -16.49 -5.29 10.90
CA ILE A 232 -15.32 -6.10 11.24
C ILE A 232 -14.03 -5.37 10.83
N GLY A 233 -14.03 -4.74 9.67
CA GLY A 233 -12.90 -4.03 9.10
C GLY A 233 -12.76 -2.61 9.61
N ARG A 234 -11.81 -1.88 9.04
CA ARG A 234 -11.46 -0.51 9.44
C ARG A 234 -11.38 0.43 8.24
N VAL A 235 -11.48 1.70 8.54
CA VAL A 235 -11.28 2.79 7.58
C VAL A 235 -10.08 3.60 8.05
N GLY A 236 -9.12 3.86 7.17
CA GLY A 236 -7.94 4.67 7.47
C GLY A 236 -7.93 5.92 6.62
N LEU A 237 -7.65 7.08 7.21
CA LEU A 237 -7.43 8.32 6.48
C LEU A 237 -5.94 8.64 6.48
N ILE A 238 -5.37 8.82 5.29
CA ILE A 238 -3.97 9.19 5.10
C ILE A 238 -3.93 10.52 4.37
N ASP A 239 -3.68 11.57 5.12
CA ASP A 239 -3.75 12.96 4.65
C ASP A 239 -2.34 13.58 4.65
N PRO A 240 -1.49 13.26 3.67
CA PRO A 240 -0.08 13.69 3.68
C PRO A 240 0.11 15.18 3.47
N VAL A 241 -0.88 15.88 2.95
CA VAL A 241 -0.85 17.33 2.68
C VAL A 241 -1.55 18.09 3.79
N SER A 242 -2.82 17.73 4.07
CA SER A 242 -3.66 18.45 5.04
C SER A 242 -3.39 18.06 6.49
N HIS A 243 -2.94 16.83 6.75
CA HIS A 243 -2.60 16.35 8.10
C HIS A 243 -1.28 15.56 8.09
N ARG A 244 -0.17 16.29 8.19
CA ARG A 244 1.18 15.72 8.07
C ARG A 244 1.53 14.82 9.26
N PHE A 245 2.01 13.61 8.99
CA PHE A 245 2.44 12.62 9.98
C PHE A 245 3.96 12.34 9.95
N CYS A 246 4.75 13.26 9.40
CA CYS A 246 6.20 13.07 9.23
C CYS A 246 6.94 13.01 10.56
N ALA A 247 6.45 13.70 11.60
CA ALA A 247 7.05 13.70 12.93
C ALA A 247 7.09 12.30 13.57
N ASP A 248 6.06 11.48 13.34
CA ASP A 248 5.93 10.13 13.91
C ASP A 248 6.40 9.02 12.96
N CYS A 249 6.97 9.40 11.82
CA CYS A 249 7.35 8.45 10.77
C CYS A 249 8.54 7.59 11.21
N ASN A 250 8.34 6.27 11.29
CA ASN A 250 9.36 5.27 11.67
C ASN A 250 9.98 4.54 10.47
N ARG A 251 9.89 5.13 9.25
CA ARG A 251 10.25 4.45 7.99
C ARG A 251 11.49 5.02 7.36
N VAL A 252 12.33 4.12 6.85
CA VAL A 252 13.40 4.41 5.89
C VAL A 252 13.04 3.81 4.52
N ARG A 253 13.52 4.43 3.44
CA ARG A 253 13.28 3.98 2.06
C ARG A 253 14.60 3.78 1.33
N VAL A 254 14.65 2.71 0.55
CA VAL A 254 15.74 2.36 -0.36
C VAL A 254 15.15 1.92 -1.69
#